data_bbbc495fcae2866eda7ce8d1cec100c3
#
_entry.id   bbbc495fcae2866eda7ce8d1cec100c3
#
_cell.length_a   1.000
_cell.length_b   1.000
_cell.length_c   1.000
_cell.angle_alpha   90.00
_cell.angle_beta   90.00
_cell.angle_gamma   90.00
#
_symmetry.space_group_name_H-M   'P 1'
#
loop_
_entity.id
_entity.type
_entity.pdbx_description
1 polymer ?
#
loop_
_entity_poly.entity_id
_entity_poly.type
_entity_poly.pdbx_seq_one_letter_code
_entity_poly.pdbx_strand_id
1 'polypeptide(L)'
;MRRLRLPFVSDPEGQPIDGRMVIQSSALGLQFARIESGRQVIDGRELEQSAGLWLLVLLKGQARFSSDGVAVNVTDDMIVYGATRHDSRLEVSEDNAILFVRIPDVALGGRLIAPTHYKSGTLDGRAGVGRMLIGMLSVLADEVGEISSQELPPVELALIELLTSKLLDVADTRSLGGARGARAAHLHRIQQTLETLLWDPDLTIVKAADEVGVSPRYLQRLFAADDHNFSSYLKTRRLERCHADLISPLHAQESISEVAFRWGFSSSAHFSRSFREYYGLSPREHRRTGLANRAQDEAEVNKLWGEYQEFTQNQA
;
A
#
# COMPACT_ATOMS: atom_id res chain seq x y z
N MET A 1 1.35 -2.02 -23.31
CA MET A 1 1.63 -1.11 -22.17
C MET A 1 0.41 -0.79 -21.30
N ARG A 2 -0.81 -0.60 -21.81
CA ARG A 2 -2.01 -0.33 -20.96
C ARG A 2 -2.41 -1.43 -19.97
N ARG A 3 -1.77 -2.60 -19.99
CA ARG A 3 -2.09 -3.77 -19.15
C ARG A 3 -1.27 -3.89 -17.87
N LEU A 4 -0.12 -3.22 -17.80
CA LEU A 4 0.66 -3.11 -16.58
C LEU A 4 0.06 -1.95 -15.79
N ARG A 5 -0.53 -2.19 -14.66
CA ARG A 5 -1.17 -1.20 -13.76
C ARG A 5 -0.17 -0.16 -13.19
N LEU A 6 0.82 0.23 -14.00
CA LEU A 6 1.80 1.25 -13.69
C LEU A 6 1.29 2.63 -14.14
N PRO A 7 1.69 3.70 -13.46
CA PRO A 7 1.32 5.05 -13.89
C PRO A 7 1.85 5.29 -15.30
N PHE A 8 0.99 5.81 -16.19
CA PHE A 8 1.33 5.92 -17.57
C PHE A 8 2.06 7.18 -17.91
N VAL A 9 2.86 6.97 -18.80
CA VAL A 9 3.93 7.73 -19.32
C VAL A 9 3.50 8.30 -20.67
N SER A 10 3.43 9.61 -20.79
CA SER A 10 3.42 10.29 -22.07
C SER A 10 4.67 11.15 -22.16
N ASP A 11 5.35 11.11 -23.32
CA ASP A 11 6.22 12.19 -23.68
C ASP A 11 5.36 13.47 -23.86
N PRO A 12 5.80 14.64 -23.34
CA PRO A 12 5.09 15.90 -23.57
C PRO A 12 4.88 16.24 -25.05
N GLU A 13 5.69 15.66 -25.93
CA GLU A 13 5.63 15.86 -27.39
C GLU A 13 5.00 14.68 -28.14
N GLY A 14 4.50 13.65 -27.41
CA GLY A 14 3.86 12.49 -28.02
C GLY A 14 4.79 11.50 -28.73
N GLN A 15 6.09 11.59 -28.48
CA GLN A 15 7.11 10.69 -29.05
C GLN A 15 7.12 9.33 -28.32
N PRO A 16 7.53 8.23 -28.99
CA PRO A 16 7.76 6.97 -28.31
C PRO A 16 8.86 7.12 -27.27
N ILE A 17 8.60 6.67 -26.04
CA ILE A 17 9.58 6.71 -24.96
C ILE A 17 10.50 5.52 -25.12
N ASP A 18 11.78 5.81 -25.30
CA ASP A 18 12.83 4.80 -25.32
C ASP A 18 13.30 4.53 -23.90
N GLY A 19 13.42 3.24 -23.52
CA GLY A 19 13.82 2.90 -22.15
C GLY A 19 13.78 1.42 -21.85
N ARG A 20 14.33 1.09 -20.68
CA ARG A 20 14.33 -0.27 -20.12
C ARG A 20 13.47 -0.30 -18.86
N MET A 21 12.64 -1.34 -18.72
CA MET A 21 11.84 -1.56 -17.54
C MET A 21 11.94 -3.02 -17.09
N VAL A 22 12.27 -3.21 -15.81
CA VAL A 22 12.25 -4.52 -15.14
C VAL A 22 11.15 -4.50 -14.11
N ILE A 23 10.27 -5.49 -14.14
CA ILE A 23 9.11 -5.57 -13.23
C ILE A 23 9.13 -6.88 -12.49
N GLN A 24 8.82 -6.82 -11.21
CA GLN A 24 8.62 -7.97 -10.35
C GLN A 24 7.37 -7.80 -9.51
N SER A 25 6.54 -8.83 -9.45
CA SER A 25 5.37 -8.89 -8.58
C SER A 25 5.62 -9.85 -7.43
N SER A 26 5.10 -9.51 -6.28
CA SER A 26 5.29 -10.27 -5.05
C SER A 26 4.06 -11.07 -4.65
N ALA A 27 4.24 -11.98 -3.68
CA ALA A 27 3.17 -12.79 -3.13
C ALA A 27 2.09 -11.97 -2.40
N LEU A 28 2.41 -10.82 -1.82
CA LEU A 28 1.42 -9.91 -1.22
C LEU A 28 0.78 -8.96 -2.23
N GLY A 29 1.18 -9.04 -3.50
CA GLY A 29 0.67 -8.23 -4.62
C GLY A 29 1.34 -6.87 -4.75
N LEU A 30 2.47 -6.64 -4.11
CA LEU A 30 3.30 -5.50 -4.42
C LEU A 30 3.87 -5.66 -5.83
N GLN A 31 4.03 -4.54 -6.52
CA GLN A 31 4.68 -4.52 -7.82
C GLN A 31 5.86 -3.55 -7.74
N PHE A 32 7.01 -4.07 -8.08
CA PHE A 32 8.27 -3.31 -8.14
C PHE A 32 8.61 -3.13 -9.61
N ALA A 33 8.90 -1.91 -10.03
CA ALA A 33 9.33 -1.60 -11.39
C ALA A 33 10.54 -0.68 -11.35
N ARG A 34 11.69 -1.17 -11.83
CA ARG A 34 12.84 -0.34 -12.16
C ARG A 34 12.68 0.14 -13.58
N ILE A 35 12.69 1.44 -13.78
CA ILE A 35 12.45 2.09 -15.06
C ILE A 35 13.64 2.99 -15.36
N GLU A 36 14.28 2.75 -16.48
CA GLU A 36 15.32 3.60 -17.06
C GLU A 36 14.80 4.13 -18.38
N SER A 37 14.72 5.45 -18.54
CA SER A 37 14.06 6.01 -19.73
C SER A 37 14.57 7.40 -20.08
N GLY A 38 14.18 7.87 -21.26
CA GLY A 38 14.26 9.27 -21.65
C GLY A 38 13.28 10.15 -20.85
N ARG A 39 13.16 11.40 -21.27
CA ARG A 39 12.24 12.37 -20.67
C ARG A 39 10.81 11.87 -20.73
N GLN A 40 10.09 11.94 -19.59
CA GLN A 40 8.70 11.51 -19.53
C GLN A 40 7.92 12.27 -18.46
N VAL A 41 6.60 12.22 -18.60
CA VAL A 41 5.64 12.71 -17.61
C VAL A 41 4.75 11.54 -17.16
N ILE A 42 4.67 11.35 -15.87
CA ILE A 42 3.85 10.32 -15.25
C ILE A 42 2.67 11.02 -14.57
N ASP A 43 1.44 10.71 -14.99
CA ASP A 43 0.20 11.26 -14.42
C ASP A 43 -0.42 10.22 -13.46
N GLY A 44 -0.56 10.60 -12.21
CA GLY A 44 -1.13 9.73 -11.17
C GLY A 44 -2.63 9.45 -11.32
N ARG A 45 -3.36 10.20 -12.16
CA ARG A 45 -4.79 9.99 -12.42
C ARG A 45 -5.06 8.71 -13.20
N GLU A 46 -4.11 8.23 -13.98
CA GLU A 46 -4.28 7.03 -14.81
C GLU A 46 -4.16 5.71 -14.04
N LEU A 47 -3.94 5.76 -12.73
CA LEU A 47 -3.88 4.59 -11.83
C LEU A 47 -5.26 4.07 -11.39
N GLU A 48 -6.26 4.17 -12.22
CA GLU A 48 -7.69 4.10 -11.86
C GLU A 48 -8.23 2.76 -11.33
N GLN A 49 -7.53 1.63 -11.45
CA GLN A 49 -8.21 0.34 -11.30
C GLN A 49 -8.08 -0.41 -9.97
N SER A 50 -7.23 0.01 -9.03
CA SER A 50 -7.22 -0.59 -7.69
C SER A 50 -6.74 0.39 -6.62
N ALA A 51 -7.47 0.42 -5.52
CA ALA A 51 -7.10 1.19 -4.34
C ALA A 51 -5.73 0.74 -3.79
N GLY A 52 -4.92 1.69 -3.32
CA GLY A 52 -3.60 1.44 -2.76
C GLY A 52 -2.71 2.67 -2.73
N LEU A 53 -1.47 2.45 -2.37
CA LEU A 53 -0.41 3.45 -2.40
C LEU A 53 0.59 3.13 -3.52
N TRP A 54 1.24 4.16 -3.99
CA TRP A 54 2.45 4.04 -4.80
C TRP A 54 3.59 4.82 -4.17
N LEU A 55 4.81 4.33 -4.37
CA LEU A 55 6.05 4.98 -3.99
C LEU A 55 6.91 5.16 -5.22
N LEU A 56 7.75 6.18 -5.19
CA LEU A 56 8.76 6.40 -6.19
C LEU A 56 10.04 6.92 -5.54
N VAL A 57 11.16 6.34 -5.92
CA VAL A 57 12.51 6.78 -5.57
C VAL A 57 13.26 7.11 -6.86
N LEU A 58 13.91 8.25 -6.87
CA LEU A 58 14.83 8.65 -7.94
C LEU A 58 16.18 7.98 -7.72
N LEU A 59 16.61 7.13 -8.65
CA LEU A 59 17.91 6.44 -8.60
C LEU A 59 18.99 7.20 -9.37
N LYS A 60 18.60 7.88 -10.47
CA LYS A 60 19.47 8.67 -11.33
C LYS A 60 18.68 9.76 -12.03
N GLY A 61 19.32 10.89 -12.33
CA GLY A 61 18.73 11.98 -13.12
C GLY A 61 18.09 13.06 -12.25
N GLN A 62 17.09 13.73 -12.80
CA GLN A 62 16.35 14.79 -12.14
C GLN A 62 14.85 14.54 -12.30
N ALA A 63 14.10 14.87 -11.28
CA ALA A 63 12.65 14.76 -11.33
C ALA A 63 11.98 15.94 -10.60
N ARG A 64 10.78 16.29 -11.06
CA ARG A 64 9.92 17.29 -10.42
C ARG A 64 8.55 16.66 -10.17
N PHE A 65 8.18 16.66 -8.91
CA PHE A 65 6.87 16.16 -8.47
C PHE A 65 5.94 17.34 -8.16
N SER A 66 4.70 17.25 -8.58
CA SER A 66 3.65 18.23 -8.23
C SER A 66 2.36 17.53 -7.86
N SER A 67 1.69 18.04 -6.81
CA SER A 67 0.40 17.59 -6.33
C SER A 67 -0.29 18.71 -5.56
N ASP A 68 -1.61 18.85 -5.70
CA ASP A 68 -2.42 19.89 -5.03
C ASP A 68 -1.85 21.32 -5.20
N GLY A 69 -1.27 21.63 -6.36
CA GLY A 69 -0.68 22.95 -6.64
C GLY A 69 0.70 23.21 -6.01
N VAL A 70 1.27 22.24 -5.31
CA VAL A 70 2.63 22.30 -4.75
C VAL A 70 3.58 21.51 -5.65
N ALA A 71 4.71 22.11 -6.00
CA ALA A 71 5.75 21.45 -6.79
C ALA A 71 7.06 21.36 -5.99
N VAL A 72 7.74 20.21 -6.08
CA VAL A 72 9.00 19.91 -5.38
C VAL A 72 9.97 19.26 -6.36
N ASN A 73 11.24 19.67 -6.33
CA ASN A 73 12.29 18.92 -7.00
C ASN A 73 12.63 17.67 -6.19
N VAL A 74 12.59 16.52 -6.83
CA VAL A 74 12.86 15.23 -6.18
C VAL A 74 14.36 15.00 -6.17
N THR A 75 14.86 14.62 -5.01
CA THR A 75 16.27 14.26 -4.79
C THR A 75 16.38 12.77 -4.44
N ASP A 76 17.57 12.21 -4.49
CA ASP A 76 17.87 10.81 -4.19
C ASP A 76 17.64 10.44 -2.70
N ASP A 77 17.54 11.45 -1.84
CA ASP A 77 17.19 11.30 -0.42
C ASP A 77 15.70 11.48 -0.13
N MET A 78 14.84 11.52 -1.15
CA MET A 78 13.39 11.66 -1.03
C MET A 78 12.64 10.46 -1.58
N ILE A 79 11.57 10.08 -0.89
CA ILE A 79 10.57 9.15 -1.40
C ILE A 79 9.33 9.94 -1.76
N VAL A 80 8.92 9.90 -3.01
CA VAL A 80 7.62 10.43 -3.45
C VAL A 80 6.56 9.36 -3.23
N TYR A 81 5.41 9.72 -2.72
CA TYR A 81 4.31 8.79 -2.51
C TYR A 81 2.96 9.41 -2.86
N GLY A 82 2.00 8.56 -3.16
CA GLY A 82 0.62 8.99 -3.36
C GLY A 82 -0.36 7.84 -3.23
N ALA A 83 -1.63 8.20 -2.97
CA ALA A 83 -2.73 7.28 -3.14
C ALA A 83 -3.13 7.21 -4.61
N THR A 84 -3.60 6.05 -5.05
CA THR A 84 -4.25 5.91 -6.35
C THR A 84 -5.48 6.82 -6.41
N ARG A 85 -5.72 7.50 -7.54
CA ARG A 85 -6.80 8.48 -7.78
C ARG A 85 -6.54 9.92 -7.31
N HIS A 86 -5.36 10.24 -6.76
CA HIS A 86 -5.02 11.64 -6.49
C HIS A 86 -4.38 12.32 -7.68
N ASP A 87 -4.71 13.60 -7.83
CA ASP A 87 -4.08 14.47 -8.82
C ASP A 87 -2.60 14.66 -8.46
N SER A 88 -1.74 14.00 -9.20
CA SER A 88 -0.29 14.09 -9.03
C SER A 88 0.41 13.94 -10.37
N ARG A 89 1.51 14.66 -10.54
CA ARG A 89 2.29 14.68 -11.76
C ARG A 89 3.77 14.58 -11.42
N LEU A 90 4.47 13.66 -12.05
CA LEU A 90 5.91 13.53 -11.98
C LEU A 90 6.50 13.79 -13.38
N GLU A 91 7.44 14.71 -13.47
CA GLU A 91 8.22 14.99 -14.66
C GLU A 91 9.65 14.51 -14.39
N VAL A 92 10.20 13.66 -15.26
CA VAL A 92 11.57 13.18 -15.16
C VAL A 92 12.38 13.65 -16.37
N SER A 93 13.68 13.91 -16.13
CA SER A 93 14.63 14.39 -17.15
C SER A 93 14.99 13.27 -18.15
N GLU A 94 15.75 13.64 -19.17
CA GLU A 94 16.47 12.68 -19.99
C GLU A 94 17.49 11.92 -19.14
N ASP A 95 17.75 10.66 -19.47
CA ASP A 95 18.69 9.77 -18.75
C ASP A 95 18.36 9.66 -17.26
N ASN A 96 17.17 9.18 -16.96
CA ASN A 96 16.70 8.94 -15.60
C ASN A 96 16.59 7.43 -15.29
N ALA A 97 16.71 7.12 -14.00
CA ALA A 97 16.35 5.82 -13.45
C ALA A 97 15.50 6.03 -12.21
N ILE A 98 14.38 5.33 -12.14
CA ILE A 98 13.46 5.37 -11.00
C ILE A 98 13.09 3.95 -10.55
N LEU A 99 12.87 3.77 -9.25
CA LEU A 99 12.13 2.64 -8.72
C LEU A 99 10.70 3.10 -8.44
N PHE A 100 9.74 2.44 -9.06
CA PHE A 100 8.32 2.58 -8.76
C PHE A 100 7.84 1.37 -7.99
N VAL A 101 7.13 1.57 -6.88
CA VAL A 101 6.55 0.49 -6.07
C VAL A 101 5.07 0.75 -5.91
N ARG A 102 4.26 -0.22 -6.33
CA ARG A 102 2.82 -0.20 -6.10
C ARG A 102 2.49 -1.13 -4.94
N ILE A 103 1.71 -0.63 -3.98
CA ILE A 103 1.29 -1.35 -2.80
C ILE A 103 -0.24 -1.37 -2.78
N PRO A 104 -0.89 -2.51 -3.04
CA PRO A 104 -2.34 -2.61 -3.00
C PRO A 104 -2.86 -2.49 -1.56
N ASP A 105 -4.10 -2.01 -1.38
CA ASP A 105 -4.72 -1.84 -0.07
C ASP A 105 -4.70 -3.10 0.78
N VAL A 106 -4.86 -4.26 0.14
CA VAL A 106 -4.83 -5.56 0.82
C VAL A 106 -3.47 -5.84 1.48
N ALA A 107 -2.37 -5.39 0.89
CA ALA A 107 -1.04 -5.55 1.47
C ALA A 107 -0.81 -4.60 2.64
N LEU A 108 -1.45 -3.44 2.65
CA LEU A 108 -1.43 -2.51 3.78
C LEU A 108 -2.21 -3.04 4.98
N GLY A 109 -3.08 -4.04 4.75
CA GLY A 109 -3.69 -4.89 5.77
C GLY A 109 -4.36 -4.11 6.91
N GLY A 110 -4.93 -2.93 6.63
CA GLY A 110 -5.50 -2.06 7.66
C GLY A 110 -4.48 -1.37 8.58
N ARG A 111 -3.18 -1.49 8.29
CA ARG A 111 -2.14 -0.71 9.00
C ARG A 111 -2.27 0.78 8.77
N LEU A 112 -2.80 1.17 7.62
CA LEU A 112 -3.19 2.53 7.31
C LEU A 112 -4.72 2.63 7.25
N ILE A 113 -5.27 3.58 7.98
CA ILE A 113 -6.70 3.85 7.94
C ILE A 113 -6.98 4.60 6.64
N ALA A 114 -7.83 3.99 5.79
CA ALA A 114 -8.19 4.52 4.49
C ALA A 114 -6.98 5.04 3.69
N PRO A 115 -6.13 4.17 3.11
CA PRO A 115 -4.97 4.56 2.30
C PRO A 115 -5.32 5.59 1.22
N THR A 116 -6.55 5.56 0.72
CA THR A 116 -7.09 6.51 -0.25
C THR A 116 -7.20 7.95 0.27
N HIS A 117 -7.14 8.17 1.58
CA HIS A 117 -7.14 9.51 2.19
C HIS A 117 -5.75 10.12 2.32
N TYR A 118 -4.69 9.34 2.05
CA TYR A 118 -3.34 9.89 2.04
C TYR A 118 -3.15 10.74 0.76
N LYS A 119 -3.01 12.02 0.97
CA LYS A 119 -2.61 12.93 -0.10
C LYS A 119 -1.22 12.56 -0.59
N SER A 120 -0.96 12.76 -1.87
CA SER A 120 0.38 12.62 -2.42
C SER A 120 1.36 13.60 -1.76
N GLY A 121 2.62 13.18 -1.64
CA GLY A 121 3.63 13.98 -0.97
C GLY A 121 5.02 13.36 -1.04
N THR A 122 5.92 13.89 -0.21
CA THR A 122 7.30 13.40 -0.09
C THR A 122 7.60 12.98 1.34
N LEU A 123 8.43 11.93 1.51
CA LEU A 123 9.01 11.52 2.77
C LEU A 123 10.50 11.87 2.76
N ASP A 124 10.98 12.42 3.87
CA ASP A 124 12.40 12.70 4.07
C ASP A 124 13.16 11.39 4.39
N GLY A 125 14.13 11.07 3.55
CA GLY A 125 15.00 9.89 3.67
C GLY A 125 16.37 10.16 4.27
N ARG A 126 16.66 11.37 4.79
CA ARG A 126 17.99 11.74 5.29
C ARG A 126 18.33 11.14 6.64
N ALA A 127 17.35 10.81 7.45
CA ALA A 127 17.58 10.33 8.82
C ALA A 127 16.53 9.29 9.26
N GLY A 128 16.87 8.54 10.32
CA GLY A 128 15.98 7.61 11.01
C GLY A 128 15.35 6.57 10.09
N VAL A 129 14.06 6.29 10.30
CA VAL A 129 13.27 5.31 9.52
C VAL A 129 13.24 5.67 8.03
N GLY A 130 13.20 6.96 7.67
CA GLY A 130 13.23 7.38 6.28
C GLY A 130 14.52 6.97 5.56
N ARG A 131 15.68 7.07 6.23
CA ARG A 131 16.97 6.63 5.68
C ARG A 131 17.03 5.11 5.52
N MET A 132 16.46 4.37 6.46
CA MET A 132 16.37 2.90 6.34
C MET A 132 15.49 2.52 5.15
N LEU A 133 14.35 3.18 5.00
CA LEU A 133 13.40 2.93 3.92
C LEU A 133 14.01 3.24 2.54
N ILE A 134 14.68 4.38 2.38
CA ILE A 134 15.37 4.73 1.13
C ILE A 134 16.50 3.74 0.81
N GLY A 135 17.32 3.39 1.79
CA GLY A 135 18.39 2.42 1.60
C GLY A 135 17.87 1.06 1.17
N MET A 136 16.78 0.60 1.80
CA MET A 136 16.12 -0.65 1.41
C MET A 136 15.55 -0.57 -0.02
N LEU A 137 14.87 0.50 -0.38
CA LEU A 137 14.32 0.70 -1.73
C LEU A 137 15.42 0.80 -2.79
N SER A 138 16.55 1.43 -2.49
CA SER A 138 17.69 1.54 -3.41
C SER A 138 18.33 0.18 -3.67
N VAL A 139 18.60 -0.60 -2.62
CA VAL A 139 19.10 -1.98 -2.78
C VAL A 139 18.09 -2.84 -3.54
N LEU A 140 16.82 -2.75 -3.19
CA LEU A 140 15.77 -3.48 -3.89
C LEU A 140 15.69 -3.14 -5.38
N ALA A 141 15.95 -1.88 -5.74
CA ALA A 141 15.97 -1.45 -7.15
C ALA A 141 17.05 -2.17 -7.97
N ASP A 142 18.19 -2.49 -7.36
CA ASP A 142 19.26 -3.22 -8.02
C ASP A 142 18.97 -4.73 -8.13
N GLU A 143 18.16 -5.25 -7.21
CA GLU A 143 17.80 -6.67 -7.14
C GLU A 143 16.46 -7.00 -7.85
N VAL A 144 15.72 -6.01 -8.36
CA VAL A 144 14.46 -6.25 -9.11
C VAL A 144 14.74 -7.14 -10.32
N GLY A 145 14.09 -8.29 -10.35
CA GLY A 145 14.24 -9.31 -11.38
C GLY A 145 15.17 -10.45 -11.00
N GLU A 146 16.05 -10.28 -10.00
CA GLU A 146 17.01 -11.29 -9.53
C GLU A 146 16.58 -11.95 -8.22
N ILE A 147 15.94 -11.18 -7.31
CA ILE A 147 15.46 -11.70 -6.03
C ILE A 147 14.37 -12.74 -6.22
N SER A 148 14.50 -13.88 -5.57
CA SER A 148 13.54 -14.98 -5.72
C SER A 148 12.20 -14.67 -5.05
N SER A 149 11.12 -15.30 -5.55
CA SER A 149 9.78 -15.20 -4.96
C SER A 149 9.70 -15.69 -3.50
N GLN A 150 10.68 -16.49 -3.04
CA GLN A 150 10.75 -16.97 -1.65
C GLN A 150 11.41 -15.95 -0.72
N GLU A 151 12.30 -15.11 -1.23
CA GLU A 151 13.01 -14.08 -0.46
C GLU A 151 12.22 -12.78 -0.35
N LEU A 152 11.32 -12.51 -1.28
CA LEU A 152 10.50 -11.28 -1.30
C LEU A 152 9.58 -11.10 -0.06
N PRO A 153 8.86 -12.10 0.47
CA PRO A 153 7.87 -11.88 1.53
C PRO A 153 8.40 -11.17 2.78
N PRO A 154 9.58 -11.52 3.36
CA PRO A 154 10.13 -10.78 4.49
C PRO A 154 10.50 -9.34 4.13
N VAL A 155 10.98 -9.09 2.90
CA VAL A 155 11.32 -7.75 2.40
C VAL A 155 10.07 -6.89 2.29
N GLU A 156 8.99 -7.43 1.76
CA GLU A 156 7.70 -6.75 1.67
C GLU A 156 7.13 -6.35 3.02
N LEU A 157 7.14 -7.28 3.96
CA LEU A 157 6.66 -7.01 5.32
C LEU A 157 7.46 -5.89 5.97
N ALA A 158 8.79 -5.92 5.85
CA ALA A 158 9.65 -4.86 6.38
C ALA A 158 9.39 -3.52 5.69
N LEU A 159 9.22 -3.51 4.35
CA LEU A 159 8.88 -2.31 3.58
C LEU A 159 7.56 -1.69 4.06
N ILE A 160 6.52 -2.51 4.21
CA ILE A 160 5.21 -2.07 4.65
C ILE A 160 5.27 -1.49 6.07
N GLU A 161 5.99 -2.13 7.00
CA GLU A 161 6.14 -1.64 8.38
C GLU A 161 6.87 -0.29 8.43
N LEU A 162 8.04 -0.17 7.77
CA LEU A 162 8.81 1.07 7.73
C LEU A 162 8.02 2.21 7.06
N LEU A 163 7.36 1.93 5.95
CA LEU A 163 6.53 2.89 5.24
C LEU A 163 5.37 3.38 6.10
N THR A 164 4.65 2.44 6.71
CA THR A 164 3.51 2.77 7.59
C THR A 164 3.96 3.67 8.73
N SER A 165 5.03 3.28 9.43
CA SER A 165 5.61 4.11 10.50
C SER A 165 5.92 5.53 10.01
N LYS A 166 6.54 5.67 8.83
CA LYS A 166 6.93 6.98 8.30
C LYS A 166 5.74 7.83 7.85
N LEU A 167 4.72 7.21 7.23
CA LEU A 167 3.50 7.92 6.83
C LEU A 167 2.72 8.46 8.02
N LEU A 168 2.74 7.74 9.14
CA LEU A 168 2.09 8.14 10.37
C LEU A 168 2.77 9.36 11.00
N ASP A 169 4.10 9.40 11.02
CA ASP A 169 4.86 10.58 11.47
C ASP A 169 4.48 11.84 10.66
N VAL A 170 4.31 11.69 9.34
CA VAL A 170 3.91 12.80 8.45
C VAL A 170 2.47 13.23 8.71
N ALA A 171 1.56 12.29 8.95
CA ALA A 171 0.17 12.58 9.28
C ALA A 171 0.08 13.34 10.60
N ASP A 172 0.82 12.92 11.63
CA ASP A 172 0.91 13.62 12.93
C ASP A 172 1.46 15.04 12.76
N THR A 173 2.50 15.24 11.98
CA THR A 173 3.14 16.54 11.77
C THR A 173 2.23 17.52 11.00
N ARG A 174 1.47 17.06 10.01
CA ARG A 174 0.50 17.87 9.27
C ARG A 174 -0.74 18.21 10.09
N SER A 175 -1.08 17.37 11.06
CA SER A 175 -2.23 17.52 11.96
C SER A 175 -2.03 18.56 13.07
N LEU A 176 -0.80 19.06 13.29
CA LEU A 176 -0.46 20.01 14.35
C LEU A 176 -1.04 21.43 14.19
N GLY A 177 -1.83 21.68 13.14
CA GLY A 177 -2.47 22.96 12.86
C GLY A 177 -3.84 23.16 13.50
N GLY A 178 -3.98 23.08 14.83
CA GLY A 178 -5.20 23.42 15.57
C GLY A 178 -5.87 22.24 16.29
N ALA A 179 -6.92 22.54 17.10
CA ALA A 179 -7.61 21.56 17.95
C ALA A 179 -8.22 20.36 17.17
N ARG A 180 -8.61 20.56 15.89
CA ARG A 180 -9.10 19.48 15.02
C ARG A 180 -7.98 18.52 14.63
N GLY A 181 -6.79 19.05 14.31
CA GLY A 181 -5.64 18.26 13.95
C GLY A 181 -5.11 17.41 15.10
N ALA A 182 -4.98 18.01 16.28
CA ALA A 182 -4.57 17.28 17.48
C ALA A 182 -5.54 16.15 17.84
N ARG A 183 -6.85 16.36 17.63
CA ARG A 183 -7.86 15.32 17.83
C ARG A 183 -7.75 14.19 16.80
N ALA A 184 -7.50 14.51 15.53
CA ALA A 184 -7.32 13.51 14.48
C ALA A 184 -6.06 12.66 14.71
N ALA A 185 -4.93 13.29 15.08
CA ALA A 185 -3.70 12.58 15.44
C ALA A 185 -3.88 11.68 16.67
N HIS A 186 -4.64 12.16 17.67
CA HIS A 186 -4.94 11.36 18.86
C HIS A 186 -5.82 10.15 18.52
N LEU A 187 -6.90 10.35 17.74
CA LEU A 187 -7.73 9.26 17.25
C LEU A 187 -6.91 8.24 16.47
N HIS A 188 -6.02 8.71 15.61
CA HIS A 188 -5.15 7.84 14.82
C HIS A 188 -4.25 6.96 15.70
N ARG A 189 -3.57 7.52 16.74
CA ARG A 189 -2.78 6.74 17.71
C ARG A 189 -3.61 5.70 18.45
N ILE A 190 -4.83 6.08 18.85
CA ILE A 190 -5.78 5.16 19.48
C ILE A 190 -6.08 3.98 18.53
N GLN A 191 -6.41 4.28 17.29
CA GLN A 191 -6.72 3.27 16.28
C GLN A 191 -5.54 2.33 16.02
N GLN A 192 -4.30 2.85 16.00
CA GLN A 192 -3.09 2.02 15.90
C GLN A 192 -2.95 1.04 17.06
N THR A 193 -3.15 1.52 18.28
CA THR A 193 -3.12 0.63 19.46
C THR A 193 -4.23 -0.43 19.35
N LEU A 194 -5.42 -0.07 18.89
CA LEU A 194 -6.52 -1.01 18.70
C LEU A 194 -6.22 -2.07 17.64
N GLU A 195 -5.44 -1.74 16.60
CA GLU A 195 -5.00 -2.72 15.60
C GLU A 195 -4.18 -3.86 16.22
N THR A 196 -3.36 -3.57 17.23
CA THR A 196 -2.58 -4.61 17.94
C THR A 196 -3.43 -5.50 18.85
N LEU A 197 -4.68 -5.15 19.06
CA LEU A 197 -5.62 -5.86 19.96
C LEU A 197 -6.75 -6.57 19.20
N LEU A 198 -6.78 -6.51 17.87
CA LEU A 198 -7.86 -7.08 17.05
C LEU A 198 -8.05 -8.58 17.25
N TRP A 199 -6.99 -9.30 17.61
CA TRP A 199 -6.96 -10.74 17.86
C TRP A 199 -7.73 -11.15 19.12
N ASP A 200 -7.91 -10.24 20.10
CA ASP A 200 -8.61 -10.54 21.36
C ASP A 200 -10.12 -10.62 21.13
N PRO A 201 -10.75 -11.83 21.20
CA PRO A 201 -12.20 -11.99 20.97
C PRO A 201 -13.04 -11.24 22.01
N ASP A 202 -12.49 -11.01 23.21
CA ASP A 202 -13.15 -10.35 24.35
C ASP A 202 -12.80 -8.84 24.42
N LEU A 203 -12.28 -8.24 23.34
CA LEU A 203 -11.98 -6.82 23.30
C LEU A 203 -13.27 -6.01 23.40
N THR A 204 -13.45 -5.34 24.52
CA THR A 204 -14.54 -4.39 24.79
C THR A 204 -14.05 -2.96 24.74
N ILE A 205 -14.97 -2.00 24.65
CA ILE A 205 -14.60 -0.56 24.72
C ILE A 205 -13.92 -0.19 26.04
N VAL A 206 -14.19 -0.92 27.12
CA VAL A 206 -13.54 -0.69 28.43
C VAL A 206 -12.08 -1.12 28.36
N LYS A 207 -11.81 -2.38 27.93
CA LYS A 207 -10.45 -2.88 27.74
C LYS A 207 -9.65 -1.98 26.76
N ALA A 208 -10.28 -1.62 25.65
CA ALA A 208 -9.67 -0.75 24.64
C ALA A 208 -9.30 0.62 25.21
N ALA A 209 -10.17 1.22 26.04
CA ALA A 209 -9.93 2.50 26.66
C ALA A 209 -8.79 2.44 27.70
N ASP A 210 -8.71 1.37 28.47
CA ASP A 210 -7.62 1.12 29.41
C ASP A 210 -6.28 1.01 28.69
N GLU A 211 -6.20 0.25 27.59
CA GLU A 211 -4.96 0.08 26.81
C GLU A 211 -4.46 1.37 26.15
N VAL A 212 -5.38 2.24 25.71
CA VAL A 212 -4.99 3.53 25.10
C VAL A 212 -4.91 4.67 26.10
N GLY A 213 -5.14 4.41 27.38
CA GLY A 213 -5.02 5.39 28.47
C GLY A 213 -6.06 6.50 28.46
N VAL A 214 -7.30 6.21 28.04
CA VAL A 214 -8.41 7.17 28.00
C VAL A 214 -9.66 6.62 28.72
N SER A 215 -10.63 7.49 29.02
CA SER A 215 -11.90 6.99 29.56
C SER A 215 -12.77 6.32 28.47
N PRO A 216 -13.54 5.27 28.79
CA PRO A 216 -14.47 4.63 27.84
C PRO A 216 -15.44 5.62 27.20
N ARG A 217 -15.91 6.61 27.96
CA ARG A 217 -16.81 7.68 27.48
C ARG A 217 -16.12 8.59 26.46
N TYR A 218 -14.82 8.86 26.64
CA TYR A 218 -14.04 9.65 25.69
C TYR A 218 -13.85 8.86 24.39
N LEU A 219 -13.45 7.59 24.49
CA LEU A 219 -13.29 6.70 23.34
C LEU A 219 -14.61 6.59 22.54
N GLN A 220 -15.74 6.40 23.24
CA GLN A 220 -17.06 6.34 22.61
C GLN A 220 -17.41 7.62 21.84
N ARG A 221 -17.09 8.81 22.39
CA ARG A 221 -17.30 10.10 21.69
C ARG A 221 -16.39 10.29 20.48
N LEU A 222 -15.18 9.74 20.52
CA LEU A 222 -14.28 9.81 19.38
C LEU A 222 -14.84 9.04 18.18
N PHE A 223 -15.31 7.81 18.40
CA PHE A 223 -15.91 7.01 17.33
C PHE A 223 -17.26 7.56 16.85
N ALA A 224 -18.10 8.08 17.75
CA ALA A 224 -19.39 8.67 17.40
C ALA A 224 -19.28 9.92 16.52
N ALA A 225 -18.15 10.62 16.54
CA ALA A 225 -17.94 11.81 15.73
C ALA A 225 -17.72 11.50 14.23
N ASP A 226 -17.43 10.24 13.89
CA ASP A 226 -17.23 9.74 12.51
C ASP A 226 -18.40 8.84 12.06
N ASP A 227 -19.58 8.99 12.67
CA ASP A 227 -20.79 8.17 12.42
C ASP A 227 -20.59 6.65 12.66
N HIS A 228 -19.54 6.27 13.37
CA HIS A 228 -19.22 4.88 13.69
C HIS A 228 -19.31 4.65 15.20
N ASN A 229 -19.79 3.46 15.61
CA ASN A 229 -19.61 3.00 16.97
C ASN A 229 -18.38 2.08 17.07
N PHE A 230 -17.80 1.97 18.27
CA PHE A 230 -16.61 1.15 18.52
C PHE A 230 -16.79 -0.30 18.05
N SER A 231 -17.94 -0.92 18.29
CA SER A 231 -18.19 -2.32 17.89
C SER A 231 -18.25 -2.48 16.38
N SER A 232 -18.84 -1.53 15.68
CA SER A 232 -18.87 -1.50 14.21
C SER A 232 -17.45 -1.33 13.65
N TYR A 233 -16.68 -0.40 14.19
CA TYR A 233 -15.27 -0.21 13.84
C TYR A 233 -14.47 -1.51 14.03
N LEU A 234 -14.53 -2.11 15.22
CA LEU A 234 -13.81 -3.35 15.53
C LEU A 234 -14.20 -4.50 14.59
N LYS A 235 -15.51 -4.67 14.33
CA LYS A 235 -16.02 -5.67 13.37
C LYS A 235 -15.44 -5.43 11.97
N THR A 236 -15.49 -4.21 11.48
CA THR A 236 -14.97 -3.83 10.16
C THR A 236 -13.48 -4.12 10.06
N ARG A 237 -12.68 -3.68 11.04
CA ARG A 237 -11.22 -3.91 11.04
C ARG A 237 -10.87 -5.40 11.04
N ARG A 238 -11.55 -6.22 11.85
CA ARG A 238 -11.39 -7.67 11.85
C ARG A 238 -11.73 -8.30 10.50
N LEU A 239 -12.82 -7.85 9.85
CA LEU A 239 -13.21 -8.33 8.52
C LEU A 239 -12.15 -7.96 7.45
N GLU A 240 -11.58 -6.77 7.50
CA GLU A 240 -10.54 -6.33 6.58
C GLU A 240 -9.24 -7.14 6.76
N ARG A 241 -8.88 -7.48 8.00
CA ARG A 241 -7.74 -8.38 8.28
C ARG A 241 -8.00 -9.79 7.74
N CYS A 242 -9.17 -10.34 8.01
CA CYS A 242 -9.55 -11.64 7.45
C CYS A 242 -9.56 -11.61 5.92
N HIS A 243 -10.05 -10.53 5.30
CA HIS A 243 -10.05 -10.35 3.86
C HIS A 243 -8.62 -10.42 3.30
N ALA A 244 -7.68 -9.70 3.89
CA ALA A 244 -6.28 -9.71 3.47
C ALA A 244 -5.65 -11.11 3.57
N ASP A 245 -5.86 -11.80 4.71
CA ASP A 245 -5.33 -13.14 4.92
C ASP A 245 -5.93 -14.17 3.95
N LEU A 246 -7.24 -14.07 3.66
CA LEU A 246 -7.92 -15.01 2.76
C LEU A 246 -7.38 -15.03 1.35
N ILE A 247 -6.90 -13.89 0.84
CA ILE A 247 -6.33 -13.79 -0.51
C ILE A 247 -4.80 -13.83 -0.52
N SER A 248 -4.17 -13.95 0.65
CA SER A 248 -2.73 -14.06 0.79
C SER A 248 -2.26 -15.51 0.51
N PRO A 249 -1.29 -15.74 -0.36
CA PRO A 249 -0.67 -17.04 -0.54
C PRO A 249 -0.04 -17.59 0.73
N LEU A 250 0.43 -16.73 1.63
CA LEU A 250 1.03 -17.12 2.91
C LEU A 250 0.03 -17.88 3.81
N HIS A 251 -1.26 -17.60 3.66
CA HIS A 251 -2.36 -18.19 4.44
C HIS A 251 -3.25 -19.11 3.60
N ALA A 252 -2.79 -19.51 2.41
CA ALA A 252 -3.58 -20.32 1.47
C ALA A 252 -3.97 -21.70 2.03
N GLN A 253 -3.11 -22.27 2.89
CA GLN A 253 -3.33 -23.59 3.52
C GLN A 253 -4.17 -23.53 4.79
N GLU A 254 -4.41 -22.35 5.34
CA GLU A 254 -5.20 -22.19 6.56
C GLU A 254 -6.70 -22.34 6.28
N SER A 255 -7.43 -22.92 7.21
CA SER A 255 -8.87 -22.96 7.11
C SER A 255 -9.52 -21.58 7.27
N ILE A 256 -10.73 -21.41 6.75
CA ILE A 256 -11.51 -20.17 6.93
C ILE A 256 -11.73 -19.87 8.42
N SER A 257 -11.87 -20.91 9.24
CA SER A 257 -12.08 -20.76 10.69
C SER A 257 -10.81 -20.31 11.42
N GLU A 258 -9.64 -20.82 11.02
CA GLU A 258 -8.35 -20.39 11.60
C GLU A 258 -8.10 -18.91 11.34
N VAL A 259 -8.34 -18.44 10.11
CA VAL A 259 -8.25 -17.02 9.78
C VAL A 259 -9.21 -16.18 10.61
N ALA A 260 -10.46 -16.62 10.75
CA ALA A 260 -11.46 -15.90 11.55
C ALA A 260 -11.07 -15.81 13.04
N PHE A 261 -10.64 -16.93 13.62
CA PHE A 261 -10.27 -16.98 15.06
C PHE A 261 -9.02 -16.18 15.35
N ARG A 262 -8.03 -16.16 14.46
CA ARG A 262 -6.84 -15.31 14.57
C ARG A 262 -7.21 -13.83 14.75
N TRP A 263 -8.23 -13.38 14.06
CA TRP A 263 -8.69 -11.98 14.12
C TRP A 263 -9.85 -11.76 15.09
N GLY A 264 -9.96 -12.61 16.11
CA GLY A 264 -10.86 -12.39 17.26
C GLY A 264 -12.34 -12.63 16.99
N PHE A 265 -12.71 -13.37 15.94
CA PHE A 265 -14.06 -13.91 15.83
C PHE A 265 -14.19 -15.14 16.70
N SER A 266 -15.20 -15.19 17.56
CA SER A 266 -15.48 -16.34 18.41
C SER A 266 -16.29 -17.45 17.72
N SER A 267 -16.83 -17.18 16.52
CA SER A 267 -17.66 -18.10 15.75
C SER A 267 -17.44 -17.94 14.25
N SER A 268 -17.07 -19.06 13.59
CA SER A 268 -16.90 -19.08 12.13
C SER A 268 -18.21 -18.85 11.36
N ALA A 269 -19.34 -19.24 11.94
CA ALA A 269 -20.66 -18.99 11.36
C ALA A 269 -21.04 -17.51 11.42
N HIS A 270 -20.75 -16.85 12.54
CA HIS A 270 -20.94 -15.40 12.68
C HIS A 270 -20.01 -14.63 11.73
N PHE A 271 -18.73 -15.02 11.68
CA PHE A 271 -17.76 -14.47 10.74
C PHE A 271 -18.26 -14.58 9.30
N SER A 272 -18.64 -15.76 8.83
CA SER A 272 -19.05 -15.99 7.44
C SER A 272 -20.26 -15.15 7.03
N ARG A 273 -21.23 -14.98 7.92
CA ARG A 273 -22.39 -14.09 7.69
C ARG A 273 -21.98 -12.63 7.61
N SER A 274 -21.17 -12.16 8.57
CA SER A 274 -20.68 -10.77 8.61
C SER A 274 -19.81 -10.45 7.41
N PHE A 275 -18.96 -11.39 6.98
CA PHE A 275 -18.10 -11.24 5.82
C PHE A 275 -18.92 -11.11 4.53
N ARG A 276 -19.92 -11.98 4.35
CA ARG A 276 -20.81 -11.94 3.19
C ARG A 276 -21.66 -10.66 3.16
N GLU A 277 -22.14 -10.22 4.31
CA GLU A 277 -22.87 -8.95 4.45
C GLU A 277 -22.01 -7.74 4.01
N TYR A 278 -20.73 -7.75 4.36
CA TYR A 278 -19.82 -6.63 4.10
C TYR A 278 -19.23 -6.65 2.69
N TYR A 279 -18.80 -7.83 2.19
CA TYR A 279 -18.13 -7.97 0.89
C TYR A 279 -19.01 -8.53 -0.24
N GLY A 280 -20.24 -8.95 0.04
CA GLY A 280 -21.16 -9.52 -0.97
C GLY A 280 -20.87 -10.98 -1.33
N LEU A 281 -19.71 -11.53 -0.97
CA LEU A 281 -19.26 -12.89 -1.25
C LEU A 281 -18.96 -13.65 0.05
N SER A 282 -19.12 -15.00 0.02
CA SER A 282 -18.66 -15.81 1.16
C SER A 282 -17.13 -15.80 1.24
N PRO A 283 -16.54 -16.02 2.45
CA PRO A 283 -15.07 -16.11 2.62
C PRO A 283 -14.42 -17.14 1.68
N ARG A 284 -15.10 -18.26 1.43
CA ARG A 284 -14.60 -19.32 0.55
C ARG A 284 -14.58 -18.89 -0.94
N GLU A 285 -15.65 -18.25 -1.40
CA GLU A 285 -15.73 -17.69 -2.75
C GLU A 285 -14.68 -16.61 -2.93
N HIS A 286 -14.56 -15.72 -1.93
CA HIS A 286 -13.58 -14.65 -1.94
C HIS A 286 -12.14 -15.15 -2.05
N ARG A 287 -11.76 -16.15 -1.24
CA ARG A 287 -10.44 -16.81 -1.33
C ARG A 287 -10.19 -17.39 -2.72
N ARG A 288 -11.15 -18.15 -3.24
CA ARG A 288 -11.02 -18.78 -4.55
C ARG A 288 -10.82 -17.77 -5.67
N THR A 289 -11.59 -16.70 -5.68
CA THR A 289 -11.52 -15.65 -6.70
C THR A 289 -10.25 -14.82 -6.55
N GLY A 290 -9.88 -14.45 -5.33
CA GLY A 290 -8.69 -13.64 -5.06
C GLY A 290 -7.39 -14.36 -5.43
N LEU A 291 -7.25 -15.64 -5.09
CA LEU A 291 -6.09 -16.44 -5.48
C LEU A 291 -6.04 -16.70 -6.99
N ALA A 292 -7.19 -16.93 -7.64
CA ALA A 292 -7.26 -17.11 -9.09
C ALA A 292 -6.89 -15.84 -9.87
N ASN A 293 -7.39 -14.68 -9.46
CA ASN A 293 -7.06 -13.41 -10.09
C ASN A 293 -5.57 -13.10 -9.96
N ARG A 294 -4.95 -13.42 -8.81
CA ARG A 294 -3.51 -13.27 -8.63
C ARG A 294 -2.69 -14.15 -9.56
N ALA A 295 -3.06 -15.43 -9.67
CA ALA A 295 -2.38 -16.35 -10.57
C ALA A 295 -2.47 -15.89 -12.04
N GLN A 296 -3.60 -15.29 -12.43
CA GLN A 296 -3.76 -14.69 -13.76
C GLN A 296 -2.90 -13.42 -13.93
N ASP A 297 -2.86 -12.54 -12.95
CA ASP A 297 -2.03 -11.32 -12.97
C ASP A 297 -0.53 -11.69 -13.07
N GLU A 298 -0.07 -12.72 -12.33
CA GLU A 298 1.30 -13.24 -12.39
C GLU A 298 1.61 -13.87 -13.75
N ALA A 299 0.70 -14.68 -14.30
CA ALA A 299 0.88 -15.31 -15.62
C ALA A 299 0.92 -14.26 -16.75
N GLU A 300 0.10 -13.21 -16.65
CA GLU A 300 0.09 -12.12 -17.64
C GLU A 300 1.39 -11.29 -17.58
N VAL A 301 1.91 -11.02 -16.39
CA VAL A 301 3.21 -10.35 -16.18
C VAL A 301 4.34 -11.19 -16.77
N ASN A 302 4.38 -12.48 -16.48
CA ASN A 302 5.40 -13.39 -17.01
C ASN A 302 5.34 -13.53 -18.53
N LYS A 303 4.15 -13.55 -19.12
CA LYS A 303 3.97 -13.55 -20.56
C LYS A 303 4.50 -12.28 -21.23
N LEU A 304 4.17 -11.12 -20.68
CA LEU A 304 4.66 -9.83 -21.18
C LEU A 304 6.18 -9.71 -21.04
N TRP A 305 6.74 -10.32 -20.01
CA TRP A 305 8.19 -10.41 -19.82
C TRP A 305 8.86 -11.27 -20.91
N GLY A 306 8.29 -12.42 -21.23
CA GLY A 306 8.77 -13.28 -22.32
C GLY A 306 8.74 -12.57 -23.67
N GLU A 307 7.65 -11.89 -24.00
CA GLU A 307 7.50 -11.11 -25.24
C GLU A 307 8.53 -9.95 -25.32
N TYR A 308 8.86 -9.32 -24.18
CA TYR A 308 9.87 -8.27 -24.11
C TYR A 308 11.30 -8.80 -24.28
N GLN A 309 11.65 -9.94 -23.67
CA GLN A 309 12.96 -10.57 -23.84
C GLN A 309 13.19 -11.01 -25.31
N GLU A 310 12.17 -11.57 -25.98
CA GLU A 310 12.24 -11.90 -27.40
C GLU A 310 12.44 -10.64 -28.27
N PHE A 311 11.78 -9.55 -27.94
CA PHE A 311 11.93 -8.27 -28.65
C PHE A 311 13.34 -7.71 -28.52
N THR A 312 13.94 -7.72 -27.31
CA THR A 312 15.30 -7.23 -27.08
C THR A 312 16.40 -8.10 -27.69
N GLN A 313 16.19 -9.45 -27.75
CA GLN A 313 17.14 -10.36 -28.38
C GLN A 313 17.11 -10.25 -29.92
N ASN A 314 15.99 -9.89 -30.51
CA ASN A 314 15.87 -9.71 -31.97
C ASN A 314 16.39 -8.35 -32.48
N GLN A 315 16.76 -7.43 -31.59
CA GLN A 315 17.36 -6.13 -31.94
C GLN A 315 18.87 -6.04 -31.66
N ALA A 316 19.48 -7.05 -31.07
CA ALA A 316 20.91 -7.19 -30.84
C ALA A 316 21.57 -8.04 -31.93
#